data_38347f56e59cf08301cdcc45d831e637
#
_entry.id   38347f56e59cf08301cdcc45d831e637
#
_cell.length_a   1.000
_cell.length_b   1.000
_cell.length_c   1.000
_cell.angle_alpha   90.00
_cell.angle_beta   90.00
_cell.angle_gamma   90.00
#
_symmetry.space_group_name_H-M   'P 1'
#
loop_
_entity.id
_entity.type
_entity.pdbx_description
1 polymer ?
#
loop_
_entity_poly.entity_id
_entity_poly.type
_entity_poly.pdbx_seq_one_letter_code
_entity_poly.pdbx_strand_id
1 'polypeptide(L)'
;GLGATLLAWFLVIVGAGLALFARPVLLWLTVGGGWFSAVVLTLVQVLLIAYLVLWVVLTFDVLRHVRLIRVPGPSKFAIPLVALLLLGLVGTGTGYAASYVGTARGTINTIFGQSGPSLPPSEGYYNILLLGADSGEGRDSMRFDSISVVSVNATTGAVTITGIPRELPNAPFSEGSPMQELYPNGFEGHSSSSCGWNGWMNHVRNAAEICRDDNGASLYPDAAAHGSDAGIEATKDAAEGVLGIEIPYYVFVDMHGFAALVDALGGVDINVTERLPKGGPPEGTDPYDVDAWAIGWIEVGQQHMDGDTAQWYARSRYTTSDWDRMKRQRELQEAILAQFTPQTVLTRFNEVASAGTALISTDLPQDKLPEFFDLMTKAREQPVTT
;
A
#
# COMPACT_ATOMS: atom_id res chain seq x y z
N GLY A 1 -20.34 -4.38 47.34
CA GLY A 1 -21.22 -5.51 47.35
C GLY A 1 -21.30 -6.21 45.99
N LEU A 2 -22.03 -7.29 45.94
CA LEU A 2 -22.14 -8.21 44.78
C LEU A 2 -22.45 -7.51 43.46
N GLY A 3 -23.24 -6.42 43.45
CA GLY A 3 -23.57 -5.64 42.27
C GLY A 3 -22.38 -4.92 41.65
N ALA A 4 -21.46 -4.40 42.45
CA ALA A 4 -20.26 -3.72 41.95
C ALA A 4 -19.24 -4.71 41.32
N THR A 5 -19.13 -5.91 41.91
CA THR A 5 -18.28 -6.99 41.35
C THR A 5 -18.87 -7.55 40.05
N LEU A 6 -20.17 -7.73 39.95
CA LEU A 6 -20.83 -8.17 38.72
C LEU A 6 -20.70 -7.12 37.60
N LEU A 7 -20.85 -5.84 37.92
CA LEU A 7 -20.65 -4.76 36.96
C LEU A 7 -19.18 -4.70 36.47
N ALA A 8 -18.22 -4.85 37.39
CA ALA A 8 -16.79 -4.88 37.01
C ALA A 8 -16.48 -6.07 36.11
N TRP A 9 -16.97 -7.26 36.40
CA TRP A 9 -16.80 -8.43 35.51
C TRP A 9 -17.50 -8.25 34.17
N PHE A 10 -18.71 -7.70 34.15
CA PHE A 10 -19.41 -7.38 32.91
C PHE A 10 -18.61 -6.42 32.05
N LEU A 11 -18.04 -5.36 32.62
CA LEU A 11 -17.21 -4.40 31.91
C LEU A 11 -15.90 -5.02 31.40
N VAL A 12 -15.27 -5.93 32.17
CA VAL A 12 -14.09 -6.66 31.71
C VAL A 12 -14.43 -7.61 30.57
N ILE A 13 -15.54 -8.34 30.66
CA ILE A 13 -15.99 -9.26 29.60
C ILE A 13 -16.37 -8.49 28.34
N VAL A 14 -17.10 -7.38 28.46
CA VAL A 14 -17.44 -6.50 27.32
C VAL A 14 -16.18 -5.87 26.74
N GLY A 15 -15.25 -5.39 27.55
CA GLY A 15 -13.97 -4.84 27.10
C GLY A 15 -13.10 -5.87 26.39
N ALA A 16 -13.00 -7.09 26.94
CA ALA A 16 -12.28 -8.20 26.29
C ALA A 16 -12.98 -8.66 25.01
N GLY A 17 -14.32 -8.73 24.99
CA GLY A 17 -15.11 -9.02 23.81
C GLY A 17 -14.90 -7.97 22.73
N LEU A 18 -14.98 -6.68 23.07
CA LEU A 18 -14.70 -5.59 22.16
C LEU A 18 -13.25 -5.64 21.64
N ALA A 19 -12.27 -5.95 22.49
CA ALA A 19 -10.88 -6.07 22.06
C ALA A 19 -10.63 -7.26 21.11
N LEU A 20 -11.31 -8.38 21.33
CA LEU A 20 -11.17 -9.59 20.52
C LEU A 20 -11.96 -9.53 19.20
N PHE A 21 -13.17 -8.94 19.22
CA PHE A 21 -14.06 -8.90 18.07
C PHE A 21 -14.01 -7.56 17.30
N ALA A 22 -13.54 -6.48 17.92
CA ALA A 22 -13.47 -5.18 17.26
C ALA A 22 -12.48 -5.17 16.10
N ARG A 23 -11.34 -5.87 16.22
CA ARG A 23 -10.33 -5.92 15.15
C ARG A 23 -10.86 -6.50 13.84
N PRO A 24 -11.42 -7.72 13.76
CA PRO A 24 -11.95 -8.26 12.53
C PRO A 24 -13.18 -7.49 12.02
N VAL A 25 -14.03 -6.99 12.92
CA VAL A 25 -15.18 -6.16 12.53
C VAL A 25 -14.74 -4.79 12.01
N LEU A 26 -13.77 -4.15 12.65
CA LEU A 26 -13.21 -2.87 12.18
C LEU A 26 -12.53 -3.04 10.82
N LEU A 27 -11.78 -4.12 10.60
CA LEU A 27 -11.23 -4.42 9.28
C LEU A 27 -12.32 -4.62 8.23
N TRP A 28 -13.29 -5.45 8.54
CA TRP A 28 -14.40 -5.68 7.63
C TRP A 28 -15.13 -4.38 7.31
N LEU A 29 -15.32 -3.49 8.30
CA LEU A 29 -15.91 -2.17 8.11
C LEU A 29 -14.98 -1.20 7.35
N THR A 30 -13.66 -1.25 7.55
CA THR A 30 -12.72 -0.38 6.85
C THR A 30 -12.52 -0.81 5.41
N VAL A 31 -12.47 -2.11 5.16
CA VAL A 31 -12.32 -2.71 3.84
C VAL A 31 -13.65 -2.75 3.07
N GLY A 32 -14.79 -2.80 3.77
CA GLY A 32 -16.14 -2.95 3.21
C GLY A 32 -16.61 -1.85 2.23
N GLY A 33 -15.82 -0.79 2.01
CA GLY A 33 -16.03 0.24 1.01
C GLY A 33 -17.40 0.94 1.04
N GLY A 34 -17.48 2.09 0.39
CA GLY A 34 -18.72 2.80 0.15
C GLY A 34 -19.26 3.64 1.33
N TRP A 35 -20.34 4.39 1.07
CA TRP A 35 -20.93 5.33 2.04
C TRP A 35 -21.38 4.67 3.35
N PHE A 36 -21.79 3.40 3.31
CA PHE A 36 -22.25 2.67 4.48
C PHE A 36 -21.14 2.44 5.50
N SER A 37 -19.96 1.99 5.05
CA SER A 37 -18.82 1.80 5.95
C SER A 37 -18.29 3.14 6.50
N ALA A 38 -18.30 4.21 5.70
CA ALA A 38 -17.95 5.54 6.18
C ALA A 38 -18.91 6.04 7.27
N VAL A 39 -20.22 5.81 7.13
CA VAL A 39 -21.22 6.14 8.14
C VAL A 39 -21.03 5.30 9.40
N VAL A 40 -20.85 3.99 9.26
CA VAL A 40 -20.65 3.08 10.40
C VAL A 40 -19.36 3.41 11.16
N LEU A 41 -18.26 3.66 10.49
CA LEU A 41 -17.00 4.07 11.13
C LEU A 41 -17.14 5.40 11.87
N THR A 42 -17.87 6.37 11.27
CA THR A 42 -18.16 7.64 11.94
C THR A 42 -19.00 7.42 13.19
N LEU A 43 -20.04 6.59 13.11
CA LEU A 43 -20.87 6.24 14.27
C LEU A 43 -20.06 5.55 15.36
N VAL A 44 -19.20 4.59 15.01
CA VAL A 44 -18.31 3.93 15.97
C VAL A 44 -17.39 4.94 16.65
N GLN A 45 -16.79 5.86 15.91
CA GLN A 45 -15.94 6.90 16.47
C GLN A 45 -16.71 7.83 17.42
N VAL A 46 -17.90 8.27 17.04
CA VAL A 46 -18.77 9.09 17.89
C VAL A 46 -19.18 8.35 19.15
N LEU A 47 -19.53 7.06 19.03
CA LEU A 47 -19.89 6.22 20.18
C LEU A 47 -18.71 6.01 21.14
N LEU A 48 -17.50 5.82 20.63
CA LEU A 48 -16.30 5.71 21.45
C LEU A 48 -16.03 7.00 22.23
N ILE A 49 -16.18 8.15 21.59
CA ILE A 49 -16.02 9.46 22.23
C ILE A 49 -17.13 9.66 23.29
N ALA A 50 -18.38 9.37 22.96
CA ALA A 50 -19.48 9.46 23.87
C ALA A 50 -19.30 8.53 25.09
N TYR A 51 -18.80 7.32 24.88
CA TYR A 51 -18.47 6.36 25.92
C TYR A 51 -17.39 6.89 26.86
N LEU A 52 -16.32 7.50 26.30
CA LEU A 52 -15.28 8.14 27.12
C LEU A 52 -15.85 9.29 27.98
N VAL A 53 -16.65 10.17 27.36
CA VAL A 53 -17.30 11.28 28.07
C VAL A 53 -18.19 10.74 29.21
N LEU A 54 -18.96 9.68 28.95
CA LEU A 54 -19.80 9.03 29.97
C LEU A 54 -18.94 8.52 31.12
N TRP A 55 -17.81 7.87 30.88
CA TRP A 55 -16.90 7.41 31.93
C TRP A 55 -16.32 8.55 32.75
N VAL A 56 -15.95 9.68 32.12
CA VAL A 56 -15.51 10.88 32.82
C VAL A 56 -16.60 11.38 33.75
N VAL A 57 -17.84 11.54 33.26
CA VAL A 57 -18.98 12.02 34.03
C VAL A 57 -19.30 11.09 35.22
N LEU A 58 -19.34 9.77 34.94
CA LEU A 58 -19.62 8.79 36.01
C LEU A 58 -18.54 8.75 37.09
N THR A 59 -17.27 8.89 36.69
CA THR A 59 -16.14 8.96 37.62
C THR A 59 -16.25 10.18 38.52
N PHE A 60 -16.54 11.36 37.95
CA PHE A 60 -16.75 12.57 38.69
C PHE A 60 -17.95 12.46 39.62
N ASP A 61 -19.08 11.88 39.16
CA ASP A 61 -20.28 11.70 39.93
C ASP A 61 -20.05 10.77 41.15
N VAL A 62 -19.36 9.63 40.91
CA VAL A 62 -18.98 8.72 42.01
C VAL A 62 -18.07 9.42 43.02
N LEU A 63 -17.05 10.15 42.58
CA LEU A 63 -16.14 10.86 43.48
C LEU A 63 -16.87 11.96 44.29
N ARG A 64 -17.87 12.61 43.70
CA ARG A 64 -18.69 13.63 44.35
C ARG A 64 -19.64 13.02 45.41
N HIS A 65 -20.26 11.87 45.14
CA HIS A 65 -21.22 11.23 46.02
C HIS A 65 -20.55 10.41 47.13
N VAL A 66 -19.36 9.85 46.90
CA VAL A 66 -18.56 9.22 47.97
C VAL A 66 -18.00 10.30 48.85
N ARG A 67 -18.63 10.51 50.05
CA ARG A 67 -18.11 11.43 51.04
C ARG A 67 -16.79 10.90 51.61
N LEU A 68 -15.68 11.07 50.85
CA LEU A 68 -14.35 10.55 51.16
C LEU A 68 -13.88 10.88 52.59
N ILE A 69 -14.34 12.01 53.14
CA ILE A 69 -14.04 12.44 54.53
C ILE A 69 -14.65 11.47 55.58
N ARG A 70 -15.70 10.74 55.25
CA ARG A 70 -16.37 9.79 56.13
C ARG A 70 -15.94 8.33 55.96
N VAL A 71 -15.06 8.05 55.00
CA VAL A 71 -14.53 6.71 54.73
C VAL A 71 -13.37 6.44 55.71
N PRO A 72 -13.45 5.42 56.56
CA PRO A 72 -12.38 5.11 57.51
C PRO A 72 -11.16 4.45 56.80
N GLY A 73 -9.97 4.70 57.37
CA GLY A 73 -8.74 4.02 56.96
C GLY A 73 -8.18 4.46 55.62
N PRO A 74 -7.35 3.62 54.97
CA PRO A 74 -6.69 3.92 53.72
C PRO A 74 -7.60 3.98 52.49
N SER A 75 -8.84 3.48 52.62
CA SER A 75 -9.84 3.43 51.55
C SER A 75 -10.20 4.80 50.98
N LYS A 76 -10.07 5.88 51.78
CA LYS A 76 -10.27 7.27 51.31
C LYS A 76 -9.32 7.70 50.21
N PHE A 77 -8.13 7.11 50.14
CA PHE A 77 -7.16 7.35 49.08
C PHE A 77 -7.24 6.29 47.96
N ALA A 78 -7.56 5.04 48.36
CA ALA A 78 -7.67 3.94 47.41
C ALA A 78 -8.82 4.10 46.40
N ILE A 79 -9.99 4.60 46.84
CA ILE A 79 -11.14 4.80 45.95
C ILE A 79 -10.86 5.79 44.81
N PRO A 80 -10.40 7.02 45.05
CA PRO A 80 -10.08 7.94 43.97
C PRO A 80 -8.91 7.45 43.10
N LEU A 81 -7.90 6.80 43.70
CA LEU A 81 -6.78 6.23 42.94
C LEU A 81 -7.26 5.16 41.97
N VAL A 82 -8.06 4.20 42.43
CA VAL A 82 -8.61 3.16 41.55
C VAL A 82 -9.53 3.75 40.48
N ALA A 83 -10.36 4.74 40.81
CA ALA A 83 -11.23 5.41 39.84
C ALA A 83 -10.43 6.13 38.77
N LEU A 84 -9.34 6.82 39.13
CA LEU A 84 -8.45 7.49 38.20
C LEU A 84 -7.65 6.49 37.33
N LEU A 85 -7.19 5.38 37.91
CA LEU A 85 -6.51 4.32 37.14
C LEU A 85 -7.44 3.67 36.12
N LEU A 86 -8.68 3.38 36.50
CA LEU A 86 -9.70 2.84 35.58
C LEU A 86 -10.06 3.84 34.50
N LEU A 87 -10.21 5.12 34.83
CA LEU A 87 -10.45 6.18 33.85
C LEU A 87 -9.28 6.32 32.90
N GLY A 88 -8.04 6.25 33.40
CA GLY A 88 -6.84 6.26 32.58
C GLY A 88 -6.78 5.07 31.62
N LEU A 89 -7.08 3.88 32.09
CA LEU A 89 -7.09 2.65 31.28
C LEU A 89 -8.19 2.68 30.21
N VAL A 90 -9.40 3.09 30.57
CA VAL A 90 -10.51 3.26 29.61
C VAL A 90 -10.20 4.39 28.63
N GLY A 91 -9.67 5.51 29.13
CA GLY A 91 -9.33 6.68 28.31
C GLY A 91 -8.25 6.37 27.27
N THR A 92 -7.18 5.70 27.67
CA THR A 92 -6.11 5.30 26.74
C THR A 92 -6.60 4.27 25.72
N GLY A 93 -7.34 3.25 26.14
CA GLY A 93 -7.89 2.23 25.25
C GLY A 93 -8.88 2.81 24.24
N THR A 94 -9.81 3.65 24.71
CA THR A 94 -10.82 4.28 23.83
C THR A 94 -10.19 5.33 22.90
N GLY A 95 -9.24 6.12 23.42
CA GLY A 95 -8.49 7.09 22.61
C GLY A 95 -7.67 6.43 21.52
N TYR A 96 -6.99 5.33 21.84
CA TYR A 96 -6.26 4.53 20.86
C TYR A 96 -7.19 3.94 19.78
N ALA A 97 -8.32 3.35 20.18
CA ALA A 97 -9.29 2.82 19.21
C ALA A 97 -9.87 3.91 18.31
N ALA A 98 -10.19 5.08 18.87
CA ALA A 98 -10.72 6.20 18.07
C ALA A 98 -9.68 6.77 17.08
N SER A 99 -8.42 6.88 17.50
CA SER A 99 -7.33 7.31 16.62
C SER A 99 -7.07 6.30 15.50
N TYR A 100 -7.11 5.00 15.81
CA TYR A 100 -6.95 3.92 14.84
C TYR A 100 -8.04 3.98 13.74
N VAL A 101 -9.31 4.14 14.14
CA VAL A 101 -10.42 4.30 13.17
C VAL A 101 -10.24 5.55 12.31
N GLY A 102 -9.80 6.66 12.91
CA GLY A 102 -9.52 7.91 12.21
C GLY A 102 -8.40 7.77 11.17
N THR A 103 -7.30 7.12 11.55
CA THR A 103 -6.15 6.85 10.65
C THR A 103 -6.57 5.94 9.51
N ALA A 104 -7.27 4.83 9.80
CA ALA A 104 -7.76 3.90 8.79
C ALA A 104 -8.61 4.60 7.72
N ARG A 105 -9.57 5.40 8.17
CA ARG A 105 -10.44 6.18 7.27
C ARG A 105 -9.67 7.20 6.45
N GLY A 106 -8.75 7.93 7.08
CA GLY A 106 -7.90 8.91 6.41
C GLY A 106 -7.06 8.26 5.31
N THR A 107 -6.39 7.16 5.61
CA THR A 107 -5.56 6.39 4.67
C THR A 107 -6.37 5.89 3.48
N ILE A 108 -7.50 5.24 3.72
CA ILE A 108 -8.35 4.72 2.64
C ILE A 108 -8.83 5.86 1.74
N ASN A 109 -9.29 6.97 2.31
CA ASN A 109 -9.73 8.12 1.53
C ASN A 109 -8.56 8.79 0.75
N THR A 110 -7.36 8.79 1.28
CA THR A 110 -6.20 9.39 0.61
C THR A 110 -5.74 8.53 -0.56
N ILE A 111 -5.69 7.20 -0.38
CA ILE A 111 -5.20 6.27 -1.41
C ILE A 111 -6.28 5.98 -2.46
N PHE A 112 -7.53 5.79 -2.05
CA PHE A 112 -8.63 5.32 -2.91
C PHE A 112 -9.73 6.38 -3.13
N GLY A 113 -9.53 7.61 -2.69
CA GLY A 113 -10.56 8.67 -2.73
C GLY A 113 -10.87 9.20 -4.12
N GLN A 114 -9.95 9.03 -5.07
CA GLN A 114 -10.10 9.38 -6.49
C GLN A 114 -9.94 8.10 -7.31
N SER A 115 -10.80 7.13 -7.08
CA SER A 115 -10.74 5.84 -7.76
C SER A 115 -11.54 5.85 -9.06
N GLY A 116 -11.08 5.03 -10.01
CA GLY A 116 -11.78 4.78 -11.28
C GLY A 116 -13.12 4.03 -11.09
N PRO A 117 -13.82 3.75 -12.18
CA PRO A 117 -15.05 2.98 -12.14
C PRO A 117 -14.80 1.53 -11.70
N SER A 118 -15.78 0.98 -10.97
CA SER A 118 -15.74 -0.43 -10.58
C SER A 118 -16.08 -1.30 -11.80
N LEU A 119 -15.06 -1.95 -12.38
CA LEU A 119 -15.21 -2.83 -13.54
C LEU A 119 -15.25 -4.30 -13.12
N PRO A 120 -15.99 -5.16 -13.85
CA PRO A 120 -15.96 -6.59 -13.63
C PRO A 120 -14.61 -7.18 -14.07
N PRO A 121 -14.27 -8.41 -13.64
CA PRO A 121 -13.07 -9.08 -14.12
C PRO A 121 -13.14 -9.34 -15.64
N SER A 122 -12.05 -9.05 -16.35
CA SER A 122 -11.92 -9.34 -17.78
C SER A 122 -11.48 -10.80 -17.95
N GLU A 123 -12.21 -11.58 -18.74
CA GLU A 123 -11.97 -13.02 -18.96
C GLU A 123 -11.77 -13.83 -17.66
N GLY A 124 -12.40 -13.39 -16.55
CA GLY A 124 -12.30 -14.02 -15.24
C GLY A 124 -11.08 -13.60 -14.41
N TYR A 125 -10.33 -12.58 -14.83
CA TYR A 125 -9.17 -12.05 -14.14
C TYR A 125 -9.30 -10.55 -13.82
N TYR A 126 -8.81 -10.16 -12.66
CA TYR A 126 -8.48 -8.77 -12.37
C TYR A 126 -7.01 -8.55 -12.73
N ASN A 127 -6.77 -7.73 -13.75
CA ASN A 127 -5.43 -7.38 -14.19
C ASN A 127 -5.08 -6.00 -13.65
N ILE A 128 -3.95 -5.90 -12.96
CA ILE A 128 -3.49 -4.70 -12.27
C ILE A 128 -2.08 -4.41 -12.74
N LEU A 129 -1.86 -3.24 -13.37
CA LEU A 129 -0.54 -2.77 -13.73
C LEU A 129 0.19 -2.30 -12.47
N LEU A 130 1.28 -2.98 -12.12
CA LEU A 130 2.15 -2.59 -11.02
C LEU A 130 3.36 -1.84 -11.56
N LEU A 131 3.47 -0.58 -11.16
CA LEU A 131 4.52 0.33 -11.59
C LEU A 131 5.42 0.70 -10.41
N GLY A 132 6.73 0.69 -10.66
CA GLY A 132 7.73 1.16 -9.71
C GLY A 132 8.66 2.19 -10.34
N ALA A 133 8.86 3.31 -9.69
CA ALA A 133 9.79 4.35 -10.12
C ALA A 133 10.53 4.98 -8.93
N ASP A 134 11.62 5.67 -9.25
CA ASP A 134 12.37 6.49 -8.29
C ASP A 134 12.06 7.96 -8.55
N SER A 135 11.28 8.57 -7.66
CA SER A 135 10.86 9.97 -7.71
C SER A 135 11.79 10.93 -6.96
N GLY A 136 13.04 10.53 -6.66
CA GLY A 136 14.00 11.31 -5.88
C GLY A 136 14.28 12.71 -6.43
N GLU A 137 14.75 13.64 -5.57
CA GLU A 137 15.08 15.01 -5.94
C GLU A 137 15.98 15.09 -7.19
N GLY A 138 15.61 15.96 -8.14
CA GLY A 138 16.33 16.16 -9.40
C GLY A 138 15.96 15.17 -10.51
N ARG A 139 14.90 14.40 -10.36
CA ARG A 139 14.37 13.47 -11.37
C ARG A 139 13.05 13.96 -11.96
N ASP A 140 13.10 15.05 -12.69
CA ASP A 140 11.94 15.66 -13.35
C ASP A 140 11.27 14.74 -14.39
N SER A 141 11.99 13.70 -14.86
CA SER A 141 11.47 12.67 -15.78
C SER A 141 11.35 11.32 -15.06
N MET A 142 10.43 11.17 -14.13
CA MET A 142 10.14 9.92 -13.46
C MET A 142 9.78 8.81 -14.48
N ARG A 143 10.70 7.86 -14.66
CA ARG A 143 10.49 6.71 -15.55
C ARG A 143 10.15 5.47 -14.74
N PHE A 144 9.26 4.65 -15.27
CA PHE A 144 8.93 3.37 -14.64
C PHE A 144 10.07 2.37 -14.84
N ASP A 145 10.80 2.07 -13.78
CA ASP A 145 11.92 1.13 -13.77
C ASP A 145 11.49 -0.32 -13.50
N SER A 146 10.30 -0.50 -12.94
CA SER A 146 9.62 -1.78 -12.79
C SER A 146 8.23 -1.69 -13.38
N ILE A 147 7.94 -2.55 -14.35
CA ILE A 147 6.65 -2.64 -15.03
C ILE A 147 6.24 -4.12 -14.99
N SER A 148 5.15 -4.43 -14.32
CA SER A 148 4.61 -5.78 -14.27
C SER A 148 3.09 -5.75 -14.20
N VAL A 149 2.46 -6.84 -14.66
CA VAL A 149 1.01 -7.01 -14.56
C VAL A 149 0.73 -8.18 -13.61
N VAL A 150 -0.05 -7.89 -12.58
CA VAL A 150 -0.55 -8.88 -11.62
C VAL A 150 -1.95 -9.27 -12.05
N SER A 151 -2.10 -10.49 -12.56
CA SER A 151 -3.37 -11.08 -12.97
C SER A 151 -3.89 -11.99 -11.87
N VAL A 152 -5.03 -11.65 -11.27
CA VAL A 152 -5.65 -12.40 -10.19
C VAL A 152 -6.93 -13.06 -10.69
N ASN A 153 -7.00 -14.38 -10.63
CA ASN A 153 -8.22 -15.10 -10.98
C ASN A 153 -9.33 -14.76 -10.00
N ALA A 154 -10.44 -14.21 -10.49
CA ALA A 154 -11.54 -13.68 -9.68
C ALA A 154 -12.28 -14.75 -8.85
N THR A 155 -12.13 -16.03 -9.19
CA THR A 155 -12.79 -17.16 -8.51
C THR A 155 -11.85 -17.82 -7.51
N THR A 156 -10.65 -18.17 -7.98
CA THR A 156 -9.70 -19.01 -7.22
C THR A 156 -8.69 -18.18 -6.41
N GLY A 157 -8.46 -16.92 -6.77
CA GLY A 157 -7.40 -16.10 -6.23
C GLY A 157 -6.01 -16.45 -6.75
N ALA A 158 -5.88 -17.38 -7.72
CA ALA A 158 -4.59 -17.71 -8.32
C ALA A 158 -3.96 -16.46 -8.96
N VAL A 159 -2.67 -16.24 -8.69
CA VAL A 159 -1.94 -15.04 -9.13
C VAL A 159 -0.89 -15.40 -10.15
N THR A 160 -0.85 -14.63 -11.22
CA THR A 160 0.24 -14.63 -12.19
C THR A 160 0.87 -13.23 -12.23
N ILE A 161 2.20 -13.15 -12.12
CA ILE A 161 2.95 -11.89 -12.23
C ILE A 161 3.76 -11.90 -13.52
N THR A 162 3.40 -11.05 -14.46
CA THR A 162 4.07 -10.93 -15.76
C THR A 162 4.90 -9.66 -15.80
N GLY A 163 6.23 -9.77 -15.87
CA GLY A 163 7.12 -8.62 -16.00
C GLY A 163 7.24 -8.14 -17.45
N ILE A 164 7.13 -6.83 -17.68
CA ILE A 164 7.37 -6.20 -19.00
C ILE A 164 8.74 -5.52 -18.97
N PRO A 165 9.66 -5.84 -19.90
CA PRO A 165 10.95 -5.18 -19.96
C PRO A 165 10.80 -3.67 -20.13
N ARG A 166 11.40 -2.87 -19.23
CA ARG A 166 11.33 -1.41 -19.32
C ARG A 166 11.95 -0.85 -20.62
N GLU A 167 12.90 -1.57 -21.19
CA GLU A 167 13.60 -1.23 -22.44
C GLU A 167 13.02 -2.00 -23.64
N LEU A 168 11.77 -2.52 -23.54
CA LEU A 168 11.07 -3.12 -24.66
C LEU A 168 10.88 -2.08 -25.77
N PRO A 169 11.49 -2.28 -26.96
CA PRO A 169 11.35 -1.34 -28.05
C PRO A 169 10.04 -1.54 -28.81
N ASN A 170 9.55 -0.47 -29.41
CA ASN A 170 8.37 -0.49 -30.30
C ASN A 170 7.16 -1.18 -29.70
N ALA A 171 6.90 -0.96 -28.39
CA ALA A 171 5.74 -1.53 -27.73
C ALA A 171 4.46 -1.15 -28.50
N PRO A 172 3.62 -2.13 -28.89
CA PRO A 172 2.31 -1.85 -29.44
C PRO A 172 1.40 -1.29 -28.37
N PHE A 173 0.35 -0.55 -28.77
CA PHE A 173 -0.69 -0.05 -27.90
C PHE A 173 -2.00 -0.81 -28.10
N SER A 174 -2.87 -0.81 -27.11
CA SER A 174 -4.21 -1.39 -27.19
C SER A 174 -5.01 -0.75 -28.33
N GLU A 175 -5.86 -1.56 -28.98
CA GLU A 175 -6.65 -1.14 -30.14
C GLU A 175 -7.63 -0.03 -29.77
N GLY A 176 -7.64 1.05 -30.55
CA GLY A 176 -8.50 2.22 -30.33
C GLY A 176 -8.02 3.16 -29.24
N SER A 177 -6.87 2.90 -28.61
CA SER A 177 -6.30 3.81 -27.62
C SER A 177 -5.75 5.11 -28.23
N PRO A 178 -5.70 6.21 -27.46
CA PRO A 178 -5.10 7.46 -27.94
C PRO A 178 -3.65 7.30 -28.36
N MET A 179 -2.90 6.44 -27.69
CA MET A 179 -1.49 6.18 -28.05
C MET A 179 -1.36 5.36 -29.33
N GLN A 180 -2.30 4.45 -29.62
CA GLN A 180 -2.31 3.73 -30.90
C GLN A 180 -2.55 4.68 -32.08
N GLU A 181 -3.42 5.69 -31.91
CA GLU A 181 -3.64 6.70 -32.95
C GLU A 181 -2.38 7.51 -33.25
N LEU A 182 -1.58 7.83 -32.23
CA LEU A 182 -0.31 8.55 -32.37
C LEU A 182 0.83 7.67 -32.90
N TYR A 183 0.84 6.39 -32.54
CA TYR A 183 1.91 5.42 -32.83
C TYR A 183 1.33 4.11 -33.40
N PRO A 184 0.76 4.15 -34.61
CA PRO A 184 0.05 2.99 -35.19
C PRO A 184 0.97 1.79 -35.48
N ASN A 185 2.29 1.99 -35.54
CA ASN A 185 3.28 0.95 -35.78
C ASN A 185 4.05 0.55 -34.53
N GLY A 186 3.60 0.94 -33.34
CA GLY A 186 4.28 0.78 -32.07
C GLY A 186 5.06 2.02 -31.66
N PHE A 187 5.47 2.07 -30.38
CA PHE A 187 6.10 3.23 -29.77
C PHE A 187 7.48 3.55 -30.37
N GLU A 188 7.59 4.67 -31.06
CA GLU A 188 8.83 5.11 -31.69
C GLU A 188 9.54 6.20 -30.87
N GLY A 189 10.87 6.26 -31.01
CA GLY A 189 11.69 7.31 -30.39
C GLY A 189 11.47 8.68 -31.04
N HIS A 190 11.68 9.73 -30.27
CA HIS A 190 11.64 11.12 -30.74
C HIS A 190 12.89 11.87 -30.31
N SER A 191 13.56 12.50 -31.26
CA SER A 191 14.75 13.32 -31.00
C SER A 191 14.36 14.79 -30.93
N SER A 192 14.51 15.40 -29.76
CA SER A 192 14.31 16.83 -29.54
C SER A 192 15.36 17.35 -28.57
N SER A 193 15.78 18.61 -28.75
CA SER A 193 16.70 19.28 -27.84
C SER A 193 16.04 19.66 -26.51
N SER A 194 14.72 19.82 -26.49
CA SER A 194 13.97 20.22 -25.29
C SER A 194 13.35 19.03 -24.55
N CYS A 195 12.83 18.05 -25.28
CA CYS A 195 12.20 16.88 -24.71
C CYS A 195 12.21 15.71 -25.69
N GLY A 196 13.18 14.83 -25.57
CA GLY A 196 13.34 13.64 -26.41
C GLY A 196 13.14 12.35 -25.63
N TRP A 197 12.86 11.27 -26.33
CA TRP A 197 12.74 9.93 -25.75
C TRP A 197 13.19 8.83 -26.72
N ASN A 198 13.63 7.72 -26.16
CA ASN A 198 13.84 6.50 -26.93
C ASN A 198 12.49 5.79 -27.14
N GLY A 199 12.38 4.94 -28.15
CA GLY A 199 11.19 4.11 -28.38
C GLY A 199 11.07 2.92 -27.42
N TRP A 200 11.39 3.10 -26.13
CA TRP A 200 11.36 2.09 -25.10
C TRP A 200 10.15 2.26 -24.17
N MET A 201 9.62 1.16 -23.66
CA MET A 201 8.44 1.11 -22.81
C MET A 201 8.48 2.13 -21.66
N ASN A 202 9.61 2.28 -20.97
CA ASN A 202 9.76 3.22 -19.85
C ASN A 202 9.80 4.70 -20.26
N HIS A 203 9.77 5.02 -21.54
CA HIS A 203 9.68 6.38 -22.07
C HIS A 203 8.26 6.74 -22.56
N VAL A 204 7.31 5.83 -22.51
CA VAL A 204 5.92 6.09 -22.91
C VAL A 204 5.35 7.29 -22.14
N ARG A 205 5.63 7.39 -20.85
CA ARG A 205 5.24 8.53 -20.02
C ARG A 205 5.79 9.87 -20.53
N ASN A 206 7.03 9.89 -21.03
CA ASN A 206 7.61 11.10 -21.59
C ASN A 206 6.78 11.62 -22.77
N ALA A 207 6.37 10.75 -23.66
CA ALA A 207 5.59 11.11 -24.85
C ALA A 207 4.15 11.49 -24.53
N ALA A 208 3.54 10.81 -23.56
CA ALA A 208 2.13 11.00 -23.22
C ALA A 208 1.86 12.16 -22.25
N GLU A 209 2.83 12.49 -21.40
CA GLU A 209 2.65 13.46 -20.30
C GLU A 209 3.78 14.49 -20.25
N ILE A 210 5.01 14.11 -19.93
CA ILE A 210 6.08 15.02 -19.52
C ILE A 210 6.49 16.00 -20.65
N CYS A 211 6.51 15.53 -21.89
CA CYS A 211 6.86 16.34 -23.06
C CYS A 211 5.68 17.04 -23.74
N ARG A 212 4.52 17.08 -23.07
CA ARG A 212 3.32 17.79 -23.56
C ARG A 212 3.04 19.01 -22.71
N ASP A 213 2.71 20.12 -23.37
CA ASP A 213 2.39 21.40 -22.69
C ASP A 213 1.20 21.32 -21.74
N ASP A 214 0.27 20.39 -22.02
CA ASP A 214 -0.95 20.13 -21.25
C ASP A 214 -0.82 18.95 -20.26
N ASN A 215 0.39 18.42 -20.08
CA ASN A 215 0.64 17.20 -19.31
C ASN A 215 -0.26 16.00 -19.74
N GLY A 216 -0.61 15.94 -21.03
CA GLY A 216 -1.41 14.87 -21.59
C GLY A 216 -2.92 14.95 -21.33
N ALA A 217 -3.42 16.06 -20.75
CA ALA A 217 -4.83 16.21 -20.42
C ALA A 217 -5.75 16.14 -21.66
N SER A 218 -5.29 16.56 -22.84
CA SER A 218 -6.04 16.40 -24.08
C SER A 218 -6.05 14.97 -24.61
N LEU A 219 -5.06 14.17 -24.23
CA LEU A 219 -4.90 12.77 -24.64
C LEU A 219 -5.74 11.84 -23.75
N TYR A 220 -5.72 12.07 -22.43
CA TYR A 220 -6.45 11.30 -21.41
C TYR A 220 -7.24 12.25 -20.49
N PRO A 221 -8.35 12.85 -20.97
CA PRO A 221 -9.06 13.91 -20.24
C PRO A 221 -9.66 13.45 -18.90
N ASP A 222 -9.97 12.17 -18.77
CA ASP A 222 -10.62 11.62 -17.58
C ASP A 222 -9.62 11.03 -16.56
N ALA A 223 -8.32 10.96 -16.89
CA ALA A 223 -7.30 10.31 -16.04
C ALA A 223 -7.29 10.90 -14.62
N ALA A 224 -7.20 12.23 -14.49
CA ALA A 224 -7.14 12.88 -13.19
C ALA A 224 -8.42 12.68 -12.34
N ALA A 225 -9.59 12.58 -12.98
CA ALA A 225 -10.85 12.32 -12.30
C ALA A 225 -10.93 10.90 -11.71
N HIS A 226 -10.13 9.98 -12.26
CA HIS A 226 -10.03 8.58 -11.82
C HIS A 226 -8.79 8.31 -10.97
N GLY A 227 -8.08 9.34 -10.53
CA GLY A 227 -6.88 9.18 -9.69
C GLY A 227 -5.67 8.65 -10.46
N SER A 228 -5.63 8.89 -11.78
CA SER A 228 -4.53 8.50 -12.67
C SER A 228 -3.91 9.73 -13.35
N ASP A 229 -2.87 9.54 -14.15
CA ASP A 229 -2.29 10.54 -15.02
C ASP A 229 -2.13 10.00 -16.46
N ALA A 230 -1.88 10.89 -17.42
CA ALA A 230 -1.79 10.52 -18.82
C ALA A 230 -0.63 9.54 -19.10
N GLY A 231 0.45 9.64 -18.36
CA GLY A 231 1.60 8.75 -18.49
C GLY A 231 1.31 7.34 -17.99
N ILE A 232 0.51 7.21 -16.93
CA ILE A 232 0.05 5.92 -16.41
C ILE A 232 -0.94 5.28 -17.40
N GLU A 233 -1.94 6.04 -17.86
CA GLU A 233 -2.92 5.55 -18.84
C GLU A 233 -2.26 5.08 -20.14
N ALA A 234 -1.32 5.87 -20.67
CA ALA A 234 -0.54 5.47 -21.84
C ALA A 234 0.30 4.21 -21.59
N THR A 235 0.80 4.03 -20.36
CA THR A 235 1.56 2.83 -20.00
C THR A 235 0.64 1.62 -19.85
N LYS A 236 -0.62 1.80 -19.38
CA LYS A 236 -1.65 0.75 -19.43
C LYS A 236 -1.92 0.32 -20.87
N ASP A 237 -2.18 1.28 -21.77
CA ASP A 237 -2.41 1.01 -23.20
C ASP A 237 -1.25 0.23 -23.84
N ALA A 238 0.00 0.58 -23.50
CA ALA A 238 1.16 -0.15 -23.98
C ALA A 238 1.26 -1.56 -23.39
N ALA A 239 0.98 -1.73 -22.09
CA ALA A 239 0.98 -3.04 -21.45
C ALA A 239 -0.14 -3.95 -22.01
N GLU A 240 -1.32 -3.40 -22.26
CA GLU A 240 -2.44 -4.07 -22.92
C GLU A 240 -2.07 -4.50 -24.34
N GLY A 241 -1.46 -3.61 -25.11
CA GLY A 241 -1.01 -3.93 -26.47
C GLY A 241 0.04 -5.03 -26.51
N VAL A 242 0.97 -5.05 -25.53
CA VAL A 242 2.02 -6.07 -25.41
C VAL A 242 1.45 -7.43 -25.01
N LEU A 243 0.49 -7.46 -24.07
CA LEU A 243 -0.02 -8.71 -23.48
C LEU A 243 -1.31 -9.21 -24.12
N GLY A 244 -2.04 -8.37 -24.85
CA GLY A 244 -3.33 -8.69 -25.45
C GLY A 244 -4.45 -8.92 -24.43
N ILE A 245 -4.39 -8.27 -23.27
CA ILE A 245 -5.36 -8.37 -22.19
C ILE A 245 -5.79 -6.98 -21.74
N GLU A 246 -7.00 -6.82 -21.21
CA GLU A 246 -7.45 -5.58 -20.59
C GLU A 246 -6.82 -5.39 -19.20
N ILE A 247 -6.32 -4.18 -18.93
CA ILE A 247 -5.67 -3.81 -17.66
C ILE A 247 -6.36 -2.57 -17.10
N PRO A 248 -7.51 -2.72 -16.45
CA PRO A 248 -8.34 -1.58 -16.02
C PRO A 248 -7.72 -0.80 -14.85
N TYR A 249 -6.84 -1.42 -14.08
CA TYR A 249 -6.35 -0.85 -12.83
C TYR A 249 -4.83 -0.75 -12.79
N TYR A 250 -4.34 0.20 -11.99
CA TYR A 250 -2.92 0.28 -11.69
C TYR A 250 -2.65 0.42 -10.19
N VAL A 251 -1.45 0.09 -9.79
CA VAL A 251 -0.82 0.46 -8.52
C VAL A 251 0.56 0.99 -8.84
N PHE A 252 0.82 2.23 -8.49
CA PHE A 252 2.15 2.83 -8.55
C PHE A 252 2.76 2.88 -7.16
N VAL A 253 4.02 2.47 -7.04
CA VAL A 253 4.78 2.50 -5.79
C VAL A 253 6.11 3.21 -6.05
N ASP A 254 6.31 4.32 -5.36
CA ASP A 254 7.61 4.99 -5.31
C ASP A 254 8.63 4.15 -4.53
N MET A 255 9.92 4.23 -4.90
CA MET A 255 10.95 3.42 -4.25
C MET A 255 11.13 3.71 -2.76
N HIS A 256 10.96 4.95 -2.33
CA HIS A 256 11.03 5.28 -0.90
C HIS A 256 9.80 4.71 -0.17
N GLY A 257 8.63 4.77 -0.79
CA GLY A 257 7.42 4.15 -0.28
C GLY A 257 7.52 2.64 -0.23
N PHE A 258 8.18 2.05 -1.22
CA PHE A 258 8.46 0.62 -1.22
C PHE A 258 9.32 0.20 -0.01
N ALA A 259 10.43 0.89 0.24
CA ALA A 259 11.28 0.63 1.39
C ALA A 259 10.52 0.79 2.72
N ALA A 260 9.77 1.90 2.85
CA ALA A 260 8.94 2.14 4.04
C ALA A 260 7.84 1.08 4.23
N LEU A 261 7.25 0.58 3.13
CA LEU A 261 6.25 -0.50 3.19
C LEU A 261 6.89 -1.83 3.67
N VAL A 262 8.06 -2.18 3.15
CA VAL A 262 8.79 -3.39 3.57
C VAL A 262 9.14 -3.30 5.06
N ASP A 263 9.64 -2.15 5.53
CA ASP A 263 9.93 -1.92 6.95
C ASP A 263 8.67 -2.00 7.82
N ALA A 264 7.57 -1.41 7.37
CA ALA A 264 6.27 -1.47 8.04
C ALA A 264 5.72 -2.91 8.14
N LEU A 265 5.98 -3.75 7.14
CA LEU A 265 5.64 -5.18 7.15
C LEU A 265 6.57 -5.99 8.07
N GLY A 266 7.72 -5.43 8.44
CA GLY A 266 8.71 -6.06 9.31
C GLY A 266 9.84 -6.73 8.58
N GLY A 267 10.10 -6.32 7.34
CA GLY A 267 11.10 -6.91 6.48
C GLY A 267 10.55 -8.00 5.57
N VAL A 268 11.40 -8.51 4.69
CA VAL A 268 11.06 -9.59 3.75
C VAL A 268 12.14 -10.66 3.73
N ASP A 269 11.72 -11.93 3.72
CA ASP A 269 12.64 -13.06 3.66
C ASP A 269 12.86 -13.47 2.19
N ILE A 270 14.12 -13.45 1.75
CA ILE A 270 14.53 -13.79 0.38
C ILE A 270 15.70 -14.79 0.42
N ASN A 271 15.65 -15.78 -0.43
CA ASN A 271 16.80 -16.64 -0.70
C ASN A 271 17.65 -16.06 -1.84
N VAL A 272 18.68 -15.34 -1.50
CA VAL A 272 19.60 -14.70 -2.45
C VAL A 272 20.47 -15.75 -3.13
N THR A 273 20.42 -15.79 -4.46
CA THR A 273 21.15 -16.79 -5.26
C THR A 273 22.53 -16.31 -5.73
N GLU A 274 22.74 -14.99 -5.73
CA GLU A 274 24.01 -14.38 -6.15
C GLU A 274 24.35 -13.15 -5.31
N ARG A 275 25.63 -12.89 -5.10
CA ARG A 275 26.11 -11.74 -4.34
C ARG A 275 25.87 -10.44 -5.12
N LEU A 276 25.22 -9.46 -4.51
CA LEU A 276 24.81 -8.21 -5.16
C LEU A 276 25.43 -6.99 -4.46
N PRO A 277 25.95 -6.00 -5.21
CA PRO A 277 26.43 -4.77 -4.62
C PRO A 277 25.26 -3.84 -4.25
N LYS A 278 25.38 -3.14 -3.12
CA LYS A 278 24.59 -1.99 -2.73
C LYS A 278 25.29 -0.72 -3.20
N GLY A 279 24.55 0.25 -3.68
CA GLY A 279 25.09 1.51 -4.21
C GLY A 279 25.10 1.56 -5.76
N GLY A 280 25.75 2.57 -6.28
CA GLY A 280 25.94 2.78 -7.70
C GLY A 280 27.20 3.62 -7.96
N PRO A 281 27.80 3.53 -9.15
CA PRO A 281 29.02 4.26 -9.46
C PRO A 281 28.75 5.77 -9.46
N PRO A 282 29.55 6.56 -8.71
CA PRO A 282 29.57 8.01 -8.86
C PRO A 282 29.99 8.41 -10.27
N GLU A 283 29.62 9.62 -10.67
CA GLU A 283 30.04 10.17 -11.97
C GLU A 283 31.57 10.14 -12.13
N GLY A 284 32.03 9.62 -13.26
CA GLY A 284 33.46 9.46 -13.57
C GLY A 284 34.13 8.21 -12.99
N THR A 285 33.39 7.36 -12.27
CA THR A 285 33.89 6.07 -11.78
C THR A 285 33.56 4.96 -12.77
N ASP A 286 34.50 4.02 -12.97
CA ASP A 286 34.24 2.83 -13.80
C ASP A 286 33.08 2.02 -13.17
N PRO A 287 31.93 1.85 -13.84
CA PRO A 287 30.82 1.09 -13.31
C PRO A 287 31.13 -0.40 -13.08
N TYR A 288 32.16 -0.93 -13.73
CA TYR A 288 32.58 -2.34 -13.60
C TYR A 288 33.59 -2.55 -12.45
N ASP A 289 34.20 -1.48 -11.95
CA ASP A 289 35.01 -1.56 -10.73
C ASP A 289 34.11 -1.45 -9.48
N VAL A 290 33.34 -2.52 -9.26
CA VAL A 290 32.29 -2.56 -8.24
C VAL A 290 32.84 -2.34 -6.83
N ASP A 291 34.03 -2.83 -6.56
CA ASP A 291 34.68 -2.69 -5.23
C ASP A 291 35.06 -1.21 -4.92
N ALA A 292 35.22 -0.39 -5.96
CA ALA A 292 35.54 1.03 -5.79
C ALA A 292 34.34 1.88 -5.33
N TRP A 293 33.10 1.44 -5.58
CA TRP A 293 31.91 2.25 -5.32
C TRP A 293 30.83 1.56 -4.48
N ALA A 294 30.88 0.23 -4.30
CA ALA A 294 29.89 -0.49 -3.51
C ALA A 294 29.95 -0.03 -2.04
N ILE A 295 28.82 0.43 -1.50
CA ILE A 295 28.69 0.83 -0.10
C ILE A 295 28.36 -0.35 0.83
N GLY A 296 28.15 -1.53 0.27
CA GLY A 296 27.84 -2.76 0.95
C GLY A 296 27.46 -3.87 -0.02
N TRP A 297 27.15 -5.04 0.54
CA TRP A 297 26.82 -6.22 -0.25
C TRP A 297 25.62 -6.95 0.33
N ILE A 298 24.82 -7.54 -0.56
CA ILE A 298 23.79 -8.51 -0.22
C ILE A 298 24.40 -9.88 -0.49
N GLU A 299 24.59 -10.66 0.58
CA GLU A 299 25.28 -11.96 0.50
C GLU A 299 24.34 -13.08 0.06
N VAL A 300 24.91 -14.17 -0.45
CA VAL A 300 24.16 -15.37 -0.88
C VAL A 300 23.55 -16.10 0.33
N GLY A 301 22.38 -16.66 0.16
CA GLY A 301 21.66 -17.46 1.16
C GLY A 301 20.37 -16.79 1.63
N GLN A 302 19.79 -17.34 2.71
CA GLN A 302 18.59 -16.78 3.32
C GLN A 302 18.91 -15.45 3.98
N GLN A 303 18.23 -14.41 3.55
CA GLN A 303 18.36 -13.04 4.04
C GLN A 303 17.01 -12.53 4.52
N HIS A 304 16.98 -11.94 5.72
CA HIS A 304 15.87 -11.10 6.16
C HIS A 304 16.23 -9.66 5.86
N MET A 305 15.56 -9.07 4.87
CA MET A 305 15.87 -7.75 4.33
C MET A 305 14.98 -6.69 4.94
N ASP A 306 15.56 -5.59 5.40
CA ASP A 306 14.89 -4.33 5.64
C ASP A 306 14.52 -3.64 4.31
N GLY A 307 13.81 -2.54 4.38
CA GLY A 307 13.37 -1.81 3.19
C GLY A 307 14.51 -1.33 2.31
N ASP A 308 15.61 -0.82 2.89
CA ASP A 308 16.78 -0.38 2.14
C ASP A 308 17.44 -1.56 1.40
N THR A 309 17.63 -2.67 2.07
CA THR A 309 18.25 -3.86 1.47
C THR A 309 17.37 -4.48 0.39
N ALA A 310 16.05 -4.56 0.62
CA ALA A 310 15.08 -5.03 -0.37
C ALA A 310 15.04 -4.12 -1.61
N GLN A 311 15.14 -2.80 -1.42
CA GLN A 311 15.24 -1.84 -2.51
C GLN A 311 16.50 -2.09 -3.34
N TRP A 312 17.67 -2.27 -2.70
CA TRP A 312 18.90 -2.60 -3.42
C TRP A 312 18.85 -3.95 -4.12
N TYR A 313 18.21 -4.96 -3.53
CA TYR A 313 17.98 -6.25 -4.17
C TYR A 313 17.20 -6.10 -5.49
N ALA A 314 16.16 -5.27 -5.50
CA ALA A 314 15.35 -4.99 -6.69
C ALA A 314 16.05 -4.12 -7.73
N ARG A 315 17.07 -3.32 -7.35
CA ARG A 315 17.72 -2.33 -8.24
C ARG A 315 19.07 -2.79 -8.79
N SER A 316 19.83 -3.57 -8.02
CA SER A 316 21.20 -3.95 -8.37
C SER A 316 21.28 -4.67 -9.72
N ARG A 317 22.20 -4.26 -10.60
CA ARG A 317 22.37 -4.84 -11.94
C ARG A 317 23.82 -4.85 -12.43
N TYR A 318 24.76 -4.23 -11.71
CA TYR A 318 26.13 -4.05 -12.19
C TYR A 318 26.93 -5.35 -12.27
N THR A 319 26.57 -6.36 -11.49
CA THR A 319 27.17 -7.71 -11.53
C THR A 319 26.29 -8.73 -12.26
N THR A 320 25.11 -8.31 -12.75
CA THR A 320 24.09 -9.18 -13.34
C THR A 320 23.46 -8.51 -14.56
N SER A 321 22.46 -9.14 -15.16
CA SER A 321 21.71 -8.59 -16.29
C SER A 321 20.44 -7.86 -15.86
N ASP A 322 19.81 -7.13 -16.79
CA ASP A 322 18.49 -6.54 -16.59
C ASP A 322 17.40 -7.61 -16.39
N TRP A 323 17.54 -8.77 -17.04
CA TRP A 323 16.66 -9.93 -16.86
C TRP A 323 16.72 -10.49 -15.44
N ASP A 324 17.93 -10.56 -14.84
CA ASP A 324 18.11 -11.00 -13.47
C ASP A 324 17.50 -10.01 -12.49
N ARG A 325 17.60 -8.70 -12.77
CA ARG A 325 16.92 -7.66 -12.01
C ARG A 325 15.41 -7.84 -12.06
N MET A 326 14.81 -8.02 -13.23
CA MET A 326 13.38 -8.27 -13.39
C MET A 326 12.94 -9.54 -12.65
N LYS A 327 13.75 -10.59 -12.67
CA LYS A 327 13.47 -11.82 -11.92
C LYS A 327 13.45 -11.52 -10.41
N ARG A 328 14.44 -10.81 -9.88
CA ARG A 328 14.49 -10.42 -8.47
C ARG A 328 13.32 -9.52 -8.06
N GLN A 329 12.86 -8.63 -8.94
CA GLN A 329 11.66 -7.83 -8.69
C GLN A 329 10.42 -8.71 -8.51
N ARG A 330 10.24 -9.75 -9.34
CA ARG A 330 9.12 -10.69 -9.18
C ARG A 330 9.24 -11.55 -7.93
N GLU A 331 10.43 -12.07 -7.63
CA GLU A 331 10.69 -12.81 -6.38
C GLU A 331 10.35 -11.99 -5.15
N LEU A 332 10.68 -10.70 -5.17
CA LEU A 332 10.36 -9.76 -4.10
C LEU A 332 8.85 -9.48 -4.00
N GLN A 333 8.16 -9.31 -5.14
CA GLN A 333 6.70 -9.15 -5.19
C GLN A 333 5.99 -10.39 -4.62
N GLU A 334 6.45 -11.59 -5.00
CA GLU A 334 5.95 -12.87 -4.48
C GLU A 334 6.14 -12.98 -2.97
N ALA A 335 7.34 -12.67 -2.47
CA ALA A 335 7.66 -12.71 -1.05
C ALA A 335 6.81 -11.73 -0.23
N ILE A 336 6.60 -10.51 -0.73
CA ILE A 336 5.72 -9.52 -0.11
C ILE A 336 4.29 -10.03 -0.08
N LEU A 337 3.76 -10.57 -1.19
CA LEU A 337 2.41 -11.12 -1.25
C LEU A 337 2.22 -12.25 -0.24
N ALA A 338 3.22 -13.14 -0.08
CA ALA A 338 3.20 -14.22 0.89
C ALA A 338 3.19 -13.73 2.36
N GLN A 339 3.90 -12.64 2.65
CA GLN A 339 3.99 -12.03 3.98
C GLN A 339 2.82 -11.10 4.32
N PHE A 340 2.12 -10.57 3.32
CA PHE A 340 1.00 -9.64 3.50
C PHE A 340 -0.22 -10.37 4.07
N THR A 341 -0.20 -10.63 5.39
CA THR A 341 -1.31 -11.28 6.08
C THR A 341 -2.29 -10.25 6.63
N PRO A 342 -3.59 -10.57 6.71
CA PRO A 342 -4.56 -9.74 7.42
C PRO A 342 -4.09 -9.38 8.83
N GLN A 343 -3.43 -10.33 9.51
CA GLN A 343 -2.93 -10.14 10.86
C GLN A 343 -1.75 -9.16 10.91
N THR A 344 -0.82 -9.22 9.95
CA THR A 344 0.31 -8.28 9.86
C THR A 344 -0.19 -6.87 9.59
N VAL A 345 -1.10 -6.72 8.62
CA VAL A 345 -1.74 -5.43 8.31
C VAL A 345 -2.45 -4.85 9.53
N LEU A 346 -3.16 -5.69 10.30
CA LEU A 346 -3.86 -5.28 11.51
C LEU A 346 -2.92 -4.82 12.63
N THR A 347 -1.86 -5.59 12.86
CA THR A 347 -0.95 -5.29 13.97
C THR A 347 -0.06 -4.09 13.68
N ARG A 348 0.27 -3.86 12.42
CA ARG A 348 1.14 -2.78 11.94
C ARG A 348 0.41 -1.75 11.08
N PHE A 349 -0.90 -1.65 11.26
CA PHE A 349 -1.76 -0.83 10.39
C PHE A 349 -1.30 0.63 10.29
N ASN A 350 -0.92 1.24 11.41
CA ASN A 350 -0.51 2.66 11.40
C ASN A 350 0.79 2.87 10.61
N GLU A 351 1.74 1.95 10.73
CA GLU A 351 3.02 1.98 10.01
C GLU A 351 2.79 1.77 8.52
N VAL A 352 2.03 0.74 8.15
CA VAL A 352 1.67 0.43 6.75
C VAL A 352 0.86 1.57 6.12
N ALA A 353 -0.11 2.11 6.86
CA ALA A 353 -0.92 3.24 6.41
C ALA A 353 -0.07 4.49 6.17
N SER A 354 0.85 4.81 7.09
CA SER A 354 1.74 5.97 6.95
C SER A 354 2.73 5.82 5.80
N ALA A 355 3.24 4.62 5.57
CA ALA A 355 4.11 4.32 4.42
C ALA A 355 3.34 4.45 3.09
N GLY A 356 2.09 3.96 3.06
CA GLY A 356 1.27 3.95 1.84
C GLY A 356 0.76 5.32 1.40
N THR A 357 0.38 6.20 2.32
CA THR A 357 -0.24 7.49 1.97
C THR A 357 0.69 8.47 1.27
N ALA A 358 1.99 8.34 1.47
CA ALA A 358 2.95 9.29 0.91
C ALA A 358 3.41 8.93 -0.52
N LEU A 359 3.33 7.63 -0.92
CA LEU A 359 4.15 7.11 -2.00
C LEU A 359 3.46 6.00 -2.82
N ILE A 360 2.17 5.77 -2.61
CA ILE A 360 1.35 4.84 -3.40
C ILE A 360 0.21 5.62 -4.03
N SER A 361 0.03 5.48 -5.34
CA SER A 361 -1.17 5.94 -6.05
C SER A 361 -1.83 4.78 -6.79
N THR A 362 -3.14 4.84 -6.93
CA THR A 362 -3.93 3.78 -7.57
C THR A 362 -5.31 4.31 -7.99
N ASP A 363 -5.84 3.74 -9.05
CA ASP A 363 -7.22 3.91 -9.51
C ASP A 363 -8.14 2.76 -9.05
N LEU A 364 -7.64 1.85 -8.20
CA LEU A 364 -8.45 0.76 -7.64
C LEU A 364 -9.68 1.31 -6.92
N PRO A 365 -10.90 0.87 -7.29
CA PRO A 365 -12.12 1.39 -6.69
C PRO A 365 -12.30 0.91 -5.25
N GLN A 366 -12.64 1.86 -4.37
CA GLN A 366 -12.79 1.61 -2.94
C GLN A 366 -13.85 0.54 -2.63
N ASP A 367 -14.91 0.45 -3.43
CA ASP A 367 -15.99 -0.54 -3.27
C ASP A 367 -15.56 -1.97 -3.61
N LYS A 368 -14.46 -2.14 -4.37
CA LYS A 368 -13.85 -3.44 -4.69
C LYS A 368 -12.84 -3.94 -3.66
N LEU A 369 -12.44 -3.11 -2.70
CA LEU A 369 -11.45 -3.51 -1.68
C LEU A 369 -11.83 -4.80 -0.92
N PRO A 370 -13.10 -5.05 -0.53
CA PRO A 370 -13.47 -6.30 0.12
C PRO A 370 -13.22 -7.53 -0.76
N GLU A 371 -13.52 -7.42 -2.05
CA GLU A 371 -13.31 -8.48 -3.03
C GLU A 371 -11.82 -8.76 -3.23
N PHE A 372 -11.01 -7.72 -3.43
CA PHE A 372 -9.55 -7.86 -3.53
C PHE A 372 -8.93 -8.42 -2.26
N PHE A 373 -9.45 -8.07 -1.10
CA PHE A 373 -8.97 -8.61 0.17
C PHE A 373 -9.26 -10.11 0.33
N ASP A 374 -10.46 -10.55 -0.09
CA ASP A 374 -10.82 -11.97 -0.14
C ASP A 374 -9.92 -12.73 -1.13
N LEU A 375 -9.72 -12.17 -2.32
CA LEU A 375 -8.82 -12.73 -3.34
C LEU A 375 -7.37 -12.82 -2.85
N MET A 376 -6.87 -11.80 -2.15
CA MET A 376 -5.54 -11.83 -1.54
C MET A 376 -5.40 -12.96 -0.51
N THR A 377 -6.45 -13.19 0.28
CA THR A 377 -6.46 -14.28 1.27
C THR A 377 -6.39 -15.64 0.56
N LYS A 378 -7.15 -15.83 -0.51
CA LYS A 378 -7.11 -17.05 -1.34
C LYS A 378 -5.78 -17.23 -2.08
N ALA A 379 -5.21 -16.13 -2.59
CA ALA A 379 -3.94 -16.13 -3.32
C ALA A 379 -2.78 -16.73 -2.50
N ARG A 380 -2.77 -16.49 -1.20
CA ARG A 380 -1.73 -17.01 -0.30
C ARG A 380 -1.75 -18.54 -0.12
N GLU A 381 -2.87 -19.18 -0.42
CA GLU A 381 -3.01 -20.64 -0.35
C GLU A 381 -2.56 -21.33 -1.64
N GLN A 382 -2.15 -20.57 -2.64
CA GLN A 382 -1.77 -21.06 -3.96
C GLN A 382 -0.37 -20.59 -4.35
N PRO A 383 0.33 -21.38 -5.21
CA PRO A 383 1.60 -20.90 -5.75
C PRO A 383 1.36 -19.72 -6.68
N VAL A 384 2.24 -18.72 -6.58
CA VAL A 384 2.30 -17.61 -7.52
C VAL A 384 3.05 -18.08 -8.78
N THR A 385 2.52 -17.77 -9.95
CA THR A 385 3.19 -18.01 -11.23
C THR A 385 3.91 -16.74 -11.65
N THR A 386 5.20 -16.81 -12.02
CA THR A 386 6.01 -15.65 -12.45
C THR A 386 6.71 -15.91 -13.78
#